data_42e02bb59ad53abae13f8c891e0abfaa
#
_entry.id   42e02bb59ad53abae13f8c891e0abfaa
#
_cell.length_a   1.000
_cell.length_b   1.000
_cell.length_c   1.000
_cell.angle_alpha   90.00
_cell.angle_beta   90.00
_cell.angle_gamma   90.00
#
_symmetry.space_group_name_H-M   'P 1'
#
loop_
_entity.id
_entity.type
_entity.pdbx_description
1 polymer ?
#
loop_
_entity_poly.entity_id
_entity_poly.type
_entity_poly.pdbx_seq_one_letter_code
_entity_poly.pdbx_strand_id
1 'polypeptide(L)'
;MESTAQSLQWYAFRMSVRTPHEAQAIARREGFETYYALRKQLKDASYDTPTDEAFQDKPLLPSVIFVKCTEAFAQKMQDSKKMWPYRMPGEKTLCPITQRDIDVFRTAVESGCRNLEVIDENLAMGDKVRVLDGIFKDQEGYIVKIRGDKRFVISIPGVVAIATIYIPKHLLAPTPQSPPWL
;
A
#
# COMPACT_ATOMS: atom_id res chain seq x y z
N MET A 1 -12.29 1.13 36.40
CA MET A 1 -11.15 1.24 35.48
C MET A 1 -11.57 0.59 34.17
N GLU A 2 -12.13 1.37 33.26
CA GLU A 2 -12.53 0.89 31.95
C GLU A 2 -11.25 0.61 31.15
N SER A 3 -10.99 -0.66 30.91
CA SER A 3 -9.99 -1.12 29.95
C SER A 3 -10.49 -0.68 28.58
N THR A 4 -10.05 0.50 28.14
CA THR A 4 -10.24 0.92 26.74
C THR A 4 -9.51 -0.10 25.90
N ALA A 5 -10.25 -1.06 25.34
CA ALA A 5 -9.70 -1.98 24.36
C ALA A 5 -9.14 -1.13 23.22
N GLN A 6 -7.82 -0.95 23.22
CA GLN A 6 -7.15 -0.17 22.19
C GLN A 6 -7.39 -0.87 20.86
N SER A 7 -8.18 -0.24 19.98
CA SER A 7 -8.51 -0.79 18.68
C SER A 7 -7.24 -0.99 17.86
N LEU A 8 -7.12 -2.18 17.24
CA LEU A 8 -6.03 -2.48 16.33
C LEU A 8 -6.33 -1.82 14.98
N GLN A 9 -5.41 -1.01 14.50
CA GLN A 9 -5.47 -0.36 13.20
C GLN A 9 -4.18 -0.61 12.44
N TRP A 10 -4.24 -0.55 11.11
CA TRP A 10 -3.06 -0.60 10.29
C TRP A 10 -2.33 0.74 10.29
N TYR A 11 -1.02 0.68 10.43
CA TYR A 11 -0.11 1.80 10.27
C TYR A 11 1.04 1.41 9.37
N ALA A 12 1.49 2.33 8.54
CA ALA A 12 2.73 2.17 7.80
C ALA A 12 3.90 2.70 8.62
N PHE A 13 5.02 2.00 8.55
CA PHE A 13 6.26 2.40 9.19
C PHE A 13 7.38 2.47 8.18
N ARG A 14 8.12 3.54 8.20
CA ARG A 14 9.41 3.62 7.54
C ARG A 14 10.43 2.87 8.39
N MET A 15 11.21 2.00 7.76
CA MET A 15 12.27 1.23 8.43
C MET A 15 13.61 1.90 8.27
N SER A 16 14.43 1.93 9.36
CA SER A 16 15.85 2.25 9.30
C SER A 16 16.71 1.03 9.06
N VAL A 17 16.17 -0.15 9.30
CA VAL A 17 16.87 -1.43 9.20
C VAL A 17 16.95 -1.89 7.75
N ARG A 18 18.08 -2.49 7.37
CA ARG A 18 18.29 -2.96 6.00
C ARG A 18 17.48 -4.21 5.65
N THR A 19 16.99 -4.93 6.68
CA THR A 19 16.25 -6.17 6.50
C THR A 19 14.85 -6.05 7.10
N PRO A 20 13.79 -6.37 6.35
CA PRO A 20 12.42 -6.32 6.84
C PRO A 20 12.16 -7.30 7.98
N HIS A 21 12.97 -8.37 8.10
CA HIS A 21 12.83 -9.39 9.14
C HIS A 21 12.97 -8.83 10.56
N GLU A 22 13.83 -7.85 10.79
CA GLU A 22 13.97 -7.24 12.12
C GLU A 22 12.74 -6.44 12.51
N ALA A 23 12.20 -5.65 11.59
CA ALA A 23 10.98 -4.89 11.82
C ALA A 23 9.77 -5.81 12.07
N GLN A 24 9.65 -6.88 11.26
CA GLN A 24 8.64 -7.91 11.49
C GLN A 24 8.79 -8.60 12.85
N ALA A 25 10.02 -8.94 13.24
CA ALA A 25 10.28 -9.58 14.53
C ALA A 25 9.89 -8.68 15.71
N ILE A 26 10.13 -7.38 15.63
CA ILE A 26 9.73 -6.42 16.66
C ILE A 26 8.21 -6.41 16.83
N ALA A 27 7.45 -6.29 15.74
CA ALA A 27 6.00 -6.27 15.78
C ALA A 27 5.39 -7.61 16.22
N ARG A 28 5.92 -8.73 15.71
CA ARG A 28 5.44 -10.08 16.04
C ARG A 28 5.68 -10.48 17.50
N ARG A 29 6.75 -9.99 18.12
CA ARG A 29 6.99 -10.22 19.59
C ARG A 29 5.90 -9.60 20.45
N GLU A 30 5.26 -8.55 19.98
CA GLU A 30 4.11 -7.90 20.65
C GLU A 30 2.77 -8.50 20.19
N GLY A 31 2.77 -9.54 19.35
CA GLY A 31 1.58 -10.21 18.84
C GLY A 31 0.88 -9.50 17.68
N PHE A 32 1.53 -8.54 17.00
CA PHE A 32 0.93 -7.77 15.92
C PHE A 32 1.13 -8.41 14.55
N GLU A 33 0.09 -8.31 13.71
CA GLU A 33 0.14 -8.71 12.30
C GLU A 33 1.01 -7.73 11.51
N THR A 34 1.79 -8.27 10.55
CA THR A 34 2.66 -7.46 9.69
C THR A 34 2.45 -7.80 8.22
N TYR A 35 2.54 -6.79 7.37
CA TYR A 35 2.54 -6.97 5.93
C TYR A 35 3.72 -6.23 5.29
N TYR A 36 4.50 -6.94 4.49
CA TYR A 36 5.60 -6.40 3.70
C TYR A 36 5.34 -6.70 2.23
N ALA A 37 5.21 -5.64 1.42
CA ALA A 37 4.75 -5.74 0.04
C ALA A 37 5.85 -6.32 -0.86
N LEU A 38 5.74 -7.60 -1.19
CA LEU A 38 6.60 -8.32 -2.13
C LEU A 38 5.88 -8.51 -3.47
N ARG A 39 6.54 -8.17 -4.56
CA ARG A 39 6.04 -8.44 -5.91
C ARG A 39 6.92 -9.47 -6.61
N LYS A 40 6.33 -10.29 -7.47
CA LYS A 40 7.05 -11.18 -8.39
C LYS A 40 7.73 -10.36 -9.48
N GLN A 41 9.03 -10.49 -9.62
CA GLN A 41 9.80 -9.87 -10.70
C GLN A 41 10.67 -10.91 -11.38
N LEU A 42 10.77 -10.87 -12.73
CA LEU A 42 11.69 -11.70 -13.47
C LEU A 42 13.13 -11.44 -13.02
N LYS A 43 13.91 -12.52 -12.84
CA LYS A 43 15.33 -12.46 -12.50
C LYS A 43 16.15 -11.89 -13.65
N ASP A 44 15.76 -12.26 -14.88
CA ASP A 44 16.41 -11.83 -16.10
C ASP A 44 15.36 -11.58 -17.20
N ALA A 45 15.55 -10.51 -17.99
CA ALA A 45 14.66 -10.15 -19.09
C ALA A 45 14.81 -11.05 -20.32
N SER A 46 15.79 -11.95 -20.36
CA SER A 46 16.10 -12.84 -21.48
C SER A 46 15.25 -14.12 -21.56
N TYR A 47 14.30 -14.30 -20.64
CA TYR A 47 13.39 -15.45 -20.67
C TYR A 47 12.28 -15.25 -21.71
N ASP A 48 12.30 -16.00 -22.80
CA ASP A 48 11.23 -16.00 -23.82
C ASP A 48 9.92 -16.59 -23.28
N THR A 49 10.00 -17.62 -22.44
CA THR A 49 8.86 -18.26 -21.75
C THR A 49 9.21 -18.45 -20.28
N PRO A 50 8.89 -17.48 -19.40
CA PRO A 50 9.28 -17.59 -18.01
C PRO A 50 8.44 -18.63 -17.27
N THR A 51 9.12 -19.58 -16.62
CA THR A 51 8.55 -20.50 -15.62
C THR A 51 8.51 -19.80 -14.25
N ASP A 52 7.81 -20.39 -13.28
CA ASP A 52 7.75 -19.81 -11.91
C ASP A 52 9.13 -19.62 -11.27
N GLU A 53 10.10 -20.46 -11.60
CA GLU A 53 11.49 -20.36 -11.12
C GLU A 53 12.24 -19.15 -11.68
N ALA A 54 11.76 -18.57 -12.77
CA ALA A 54 12.31 -17.37 -13.38
C ALA A 54 11.97 -16.11 -12.60
N PHE A 55 11.03 -16.19 -11.65
CA PHE A 55 10.63 -15.06 -10.82
C PHE A 55 11.35 -15.05 -9.47
N GLN A 56 11.51 -13.86 -8.91
CA GLN A 56 11.96 -13.63 -7.56
C GLN A 56 11.03 -12.64 -6.85
N ASP A 57 10.91 -12.81 -5.54
CA ASP A 57 10.19 -11.85 -4.72
C ASP A 57 11.05 -10.61 -4.51
N LYS A 58 10.52 -9.46 -4.91
CA LYS A 58 11.20 -8.18 -4.75
C LYS A 58 10.31 -7.20 -4.00
N PRO A 59 10.84 -6.49 -3.01
CA PRO A 59 10.06 -5.47 -2.32
C PRO A 59 9.54 -4.40 -3.29
N LEU A 60 8.24 -4.12 -3.23
CA LEU A 60 7.64 -2.99 -3.93
C LEU A 60 8.03 -1.68 -3.23
N LEU A 61 8.02 -1.69 -1.91
CA LEU A 61 8.38 -0.58 -1.03
C LEU A 61 9.48 -1.02 -0.07
N PRO A 62 10.78 -0.93 -0.46
CA PRO A 62 11.88 -1.51 0.31
C PRO A 62 12.01 -1.01 1.75
N SER A 63 11.59 0.23 2.01
CA SER A 63 11.73 0.88 3.32
C SER A 63 10.43 0.97 4.11
N VAL A 64 9.36 0.30 3.67
CA VAL A 64 8.03 0.41 4.29
C VAL A 64 7.53 -0.96 4.73
N ILE A 65 7.02 -1.04 5.97
CA ILE A 65 6.29 -2.17 6.50
C ILE A 65 4.95 -1.69 7.04
N PHE A 66 3.91 -2.48 6.85
CA PHE A 66 2.60 -2.25 7.44
C PHE A 66 2.43 -3.14 8.66
N VAL A 67 1.92 -2.57 9.76
CA VAL A 67 1.71 -3.27 11.03
C VAL A 67 0.30 -2.96 11.53
N LYS A 68 -0.46 -4.00 11.87
CA LYS A 68 -1.76 -3.87 12.52
C LYS A 68 -1.55 -3.85 14.04
N CYS A 69 -1.53 -2.68 14.61
CA CYS A 69 -1.16 -2.49 16.01
C CYS A 69 -2.02 -1.42 16.69
N THR A 70 -1.78 -1.22 17.98
CA THR A 70 -2.37 -0.13 18.74
C THR A 70 -1.65 1.19 18.44
N GLU A 71 -2.35 2.31 18.58
CA GLU A 71 -1.76 3.64 18.45
C GLU A 71 -0.59 3.85 19.44
N ALA A 72 -0.72 3.34 20.66
CA ALA A 72 0.33 3.42 21.67
C ALA A 72 1.62 2.73 21.22
N PHE A 73 1.51 1.56 20.56
CA PHE A 73 2.67 0.89 19.98
C PHE A 73 3.29 1.73 18.85
N ALA A 74 2.46 2.28 17.96
CA ALA A 74 2.94 3.10 16.85
C ALA A 74 3.69 4.35 17.36
N GLN A 75 3.19 5.00 18.41
CA GLN A 75 3.89 6.11 19.04
C GLN A 75 5.21 5.70 19.69
N LYS A 76 5.22 4.58 20.45
CA LYS A 76 6.43 4.04 21.09
C LYS A 76 7.53 3.71 20.07
N MET A 77 7.19 3.25 18.86
CA MET A 77 8.16 2.90 17.85
C MET A 77 8.95 4.11 17.34
N GLN A 78 8.37 5.30 17.36
CA GLN A 78 9.07 6.54 17.00
C GLN A 78 10.30 6.77 17.90
N ASP A 79 10.16 6.51 19.20
CA ASP A 79 11.23 6.73 20.18
C ASP A 79 12.32 5.64 20.10
N SER A 80 11.96 4.46 19.56
CA SER A 80 12.87 3.32 19.43
C SER A 80 13.97 3.53 18.38
N LYS A 81 13.85 4.50 17.49
CA LYS A 81 14.75 4.79 16.35
C LYS A 81 14.92 3.59 15.38
N LYS A 82 14.05 2.60 15.44
CA LYS A 82 14.08 1.40 14.58
C LYS A 82 13.04 1.44 13.48
N MET A 83 11.86 1.96 13.81
CA MET A 83 10.76 2.17 12.87
C MET A 83 10.08 3.49 13.18
N TRP A 84 9.73 4.25 12.14
CA TRP A 84 9.03 5.52 12.27
C TRP A 84 7.66 5.40 11.62
N PRO A 85 6.57 5.63 12.37
CA PRO A 85 5.23 5.62 11.79
C PRO A 85 5.06 6.79 10.82
N TYR A 86 4.34 6.54 9.73
CA TYR A 86 3.91 7.59 8.83
C TYR A 86 2.88 8.50 9.51
N ARG A 87 2.92 9.78 9.14
CA ARG A 87 2.04 10.82 9.66
C ARG A 87 1.30 11.49 8.53
N MET A 88 0.17 12.10 8.85
CA MET A 88 -0.52 12.94 7.89
C MET A 88 0.38 14.10 7.46
N PRO A 89 0.44 14.40 6.15
CA PRO A 89 1.25 15.51 5.65
C PRO A 89 0.90 16.83 6.36
N GLY A 90 1.92 17.48 6.91
CA GLY A 90 1.75 18.74 7.65
C GLY A 90 1.26 18.59 9.09
N GLU A 91 0.99 17.40 9.57
CA GLU A 91 0.48 17.15 10.92
C GLU A 91 1.39 16.24 11.75
N LYS A 92 1.20 16.29 13.07
CA LYS A 92 1.85 15.35 14.00
C LYS A 92 1.05 14.06 14.20
N THR A 93 -0.17 14.01 13.68
CA THR A 93 -1.12 12.91 13.83
C THR A 93 -0.66 11.69 13.05
N LEU A 94 -0.78 10.50 13.65
CA LEU A 94 -0.53 9.24 12.95
C LEU A 94 -1.53 9.06 11.82
N CYS A 95 -1.12 8.38 10.76
CA CYS A 95 -1.95 8.08 9.61
C CYS A 95 -2.47 6.64 9.71
N PRO A 96 -3.65 6.38 10.31
CA PRO A 96 -4.25 5.06 10.33
C PRO A 96 -4.74 4.69 8.94
N ILE A 97 -4.54 3.43 8.57
CA ILE A 97 -4.96 2.87 7.30
C ILE A 97 -6.15 1.95 7.55
N THR A 98 -7.21 2.07 6.78
CA THR A 98 -8.37 1.19 6.95
C THR A 98 -8.04 -0.24 6.52
N GLN A 99 -8.74 -1.23 7.07
CA GLN A 99 -8.60 -2.63 6.65
C GLN A 99 -8.86 -2.76 5.14
N ARG A 100 -9.87 -2.04 4.63
CA ARG A 100 -10.20 -2.03 3.21
C ARG A 100 -9.04 -1.54 2.35
N ASP A 101 -8.37 -0.44 2.70
CA ASP A 101 -7.29 0.12 1.90
C ASP A 101 -6.08 -0.81 1.85
N ILE A 102 -5.75 -1.47 2.98
CA ILE A 102 -4.67 -2.44 3.00
C ILE A 102 -5.01 -3.71 2.20
N ASP A 103 -6.27 -4.16 2.21
CA ASP A 103 -6.72 -5.32 1.44
C ASP A 103 -6.69 -5.04 -0.06
N VAL A 104 -7.10 -3.84 -0.49
CA VAL A 104 -6.99 -3.38 -1.89
C VAL A 104 -5.54 -3.34 -2.34
N PHE A 105 -4.69 -2.73 -1.51
CA PHE A 105 -3.26 -2.63 -1.80
C PHE A 105 -2.62 -4.03 -1.90
N ARG A 106 -2.93 -4.92 -0.95
CA ARG A 106 -2.48 -6.31 -0.93
C ARG A 106 -2.93 -7.05 -2.19
N THR A 107 -4.22 -6.94 -2.55
CA THR A 107 -4.75 -7.52 -3.79
C THR A 107 -3.99 -7.04 -5.02
N ALA A 108 -3.69 -5.76 -5.12
CA ALA A 108 -2.92 -5.21 -6.22
C ALA A 108 -1.50 -5.79 -6.30
N VAL A 109 -0.83 -5.90 -5.17
CA VAL A 109 0.55 -6.42 -5.10
C VAL A 109 0.60 -7.92 -5.40
N GLU A 110 -0.33 -8.70 -4.84
CA GLU A 110 -0.35 -10.16 -4.91
C GLU A 110 -1.00 -10.70 -6.19
N SER A 111 -1.81 -9.89 -6.89
CA SER A 111 -2.46 -10.28 -8.15
C SER A 111 -1.50 -10.60 -9.31
N GLY A 112 -0.20 -10.46 -9.09
CA GLY A 112 0.81 -10.69 -10.13
C GLY A 112 0.78 -9.62 -11.23
N CYS A 113 0.17 -8.47 -10.98
CA CYS A 113 0.20 -7.33 -11.90
C CYS A 113 1.65 -6.94 -12.17
N ARG A 114 2.20 -7.43 -13.28
CA ARG A 114 3.60 -7.23 -13.67
C ARG A 114 3.97 -5.75 -13.82
N ASN A 115 2.99 -4.89 -14.03
CA ASN A 115 3.14 -3.47 -14.31
C ASN A 115 2.74 -2.55 -13.14
N LEU A 116 2.87 -3.03 -11.89
CA LEU A 116 2.72 -2.16 -10.74
C LEU A 116 3.89 -1.17 -10.70
N GLU A 117 3.56 0.10 -10.71
CA GLU A 117 4.52 1.20 -10.61
C GLU A 117 4.17 2.07 -9.39
N VAL A 118 5.17 2.30 -8.54
CA VAL A 118 5.04 3.31 -7.47
C VAL A 118 5.12 4.67 -8.12
N ILE A 119 4.12 5.49 -7.91
CA ILE A 119 4.03 6.83 -8.49
C ILE A 119 4.14 7.90 -7.40
N ASP A 120 4.51 9.10 -7.81
CA ASP A 120 4.53 10.26 -6.93
C ASP A 120 3.08 10.64 -6.55
N GLU A 121 2.81 10.77 -5.25
CA GLU A 121 1.50 11.19 -4.73
C GLU A 121 1.12 12.62 -5.19
N ASN A 122 2.09 13.41 -5.61
CA ASN A 122 1.85 14.76 -6.14
C ASN A 122 1.36 14.78 -7.59
N LEU A 123 1.26 13.61 -8.27
CA LEU A 123 0.62 13.56 -9.58
C LEU A 123 -0.84 13.99 -9.45
N ALA A 124 -1.24 14.88 -10.33
CA ALA A 124 -2.63 15.35 -10.39
C ALA A 124 -3.56 14.13 -10.51
N MET A 125 -4.30 13.84 -9.44
CA MET A 125 -5.28 12.78 -9.42
C MET A 125 -6.38 13.12 -10.43
N GLY A 126 -6.66 12.19 -11.33
CA GLY A 126 -7.75 12.32 -12.29
C GLY A 126 -9.11 11.97 -11.69
N ASP A 127 -10.02 11.49 -12.53
CA ASP A 127 -11.37 11.15 -12.12
C ASP A 127 -11.37 10.01 -11.10
N LYS A 128 -12.10 10.19 -9.98
CA LYS A 128 -12.37 9.11 -9.03
C LYS A 128 -13.38 8.14 -9.64
N VAL A 129 -13.05 6.86 -9.60
CA VAL A 129 -13.85 5.80 -10.22
C VAL A 129 -13.98 4.60 -9.29
N ARG A 130 -15.05 3.80 -9.53
CA ARG A 130 -15.22 2.47 -8.94
C ARG A 130 -15.09 1.43 -10.03
N VAL A 131 -14.39 0.34 -9.74
CA VAL A 131 -14.25 -0.80 -10.65
C VAL A 131 -15.48 -1.69 -10.53
N LEU A 132 -16.09 -2.03 -11.67
CA LEU A 132 -17.36 -2.78 -11.73
C LEU A 132 -17.14 -4.29 -11.76
N ASP A 133 -15.98 -4.75 -12.26
CA ASP A 133 -15.70 -6.18 -12.38
C ASP A 133 -14.19 -6.47 -12.40
N GLY A 134 -13.81 -7.76 -12.26
CA GLY A 134 -12.43 -8.22 -12.22
C GLY A 134 -11.84 -8.23 -10.81
N ILE A 135 -10.52 -8.36 -10.72
CA ILE A 135 -9.79 -8.49 -9.43
C ILE A 135 -9.91 -7.26 -8.51
N PHE A 136 -10.26 -6.11 -9.07
CA PHE A 136 -10.48 -4.87 -8.34
C PHE A 136 -11.95 -4.49 -8.21
N LYS A 137 -12.86 -5.45 -8.41
CA LYS A 137 -14.30 -5.19 -8.31
C LYS A 137 -14.66 -4.48 -7.00
N ASP A 138 -15.54 -3.48 -7.09
CA ASP A 138 -16.02 -2.63 -6.00
C ASP A 138 -14.95 -1.74 -5.35
N GLN A 139 -13.72 -1.74 -5.87
CA GLN A 139 -12.68 -0.86 -5.38
C GLN A 139 -12.79 0.53 -6.00
N GLU A 140 -12.49 1.53 -5.17
CA GLU A 140 -12.41 2.92 -5.59
C GLU A 140 -10.94 3.34 -5.72
N GLY A 141 -10.68 4.16 -6.71
CA GLY A 141 -9.37 4.71 -6.98
C GLY A 141 -9.45 5.84 -7.99
N TYR A 142 -8.33 6.22 -8.55
CA TYR A 142 -8.23 7.33 -9.47
C TYR A 142 -7.73 6.86 -10.84
N ILE A 143 -8.21 7.49 -11.90
CA ILE A 143 -7.63 7.33 -13.24
C ILE A 143 -6.61 8.42 -13.46
N VAL A 144 -5.36 8.02 -13.64
CA VAL A 144 -4.25 8.94 -13.89
C VAL A 144 -3.61 8.63 -15.24
N LYS A 145 -3.23 9.66 -15.98
CA LYS A 145 -2.51 9.50 -17.22
C LYS A 145 -1.01 9.47 -16.95
N ILE A 146 -0.39 8.31 -17.19
CA ILE A 146 1.04 8.07 -16.97
C ILE A 146 1.68 7.70 -18.31
N ARG A 147 2.63 8.51 -18.78
CA ARG A 147 3.34 8.29 -20.06
C ARG A 147 2.41 8.10 -21.28
N GLY A 148 1.24 8.75 -21.26
CA GLY A 148 0.25 8.64 -22.32
C GLY A 148 -0.87 7.64 -22.06
N ASP A 149 -0.68 6.68 -21.17
CA ASP A 149 -1.65 5.64 -20.83
C ASP A 149 -2.49 6.02 -19.62
N LYS A 150 -3.78 5.68 -19.67
CA LYS A 150 -4.67 5.79 -18.52
C LYS A 150 -4.50 4.58 -17.62
N ARG A 151 -4.15 4.81 -16.36
CA ARG A 151 -3.97 3.76 -15.36
C ARG A 151 -4.86 3.98 -14.16
N PHE A 152 -5.32 2.88 -13.57
CA PHE A 152 -6.02 2.91 -12.29
C PHE A 152 -4.99 3.02 -11.16
N VAL A 153 -5.19 3.96 -10.26
CA VAL A 153 -4.28 4.26 -9.15
C VAL A 153 -4.97 3.97 -7.84
N ILE A 154 -4.28 3.19 -7.02
CA ILE A 154 -4.64 2.92 -5.63
C ILE A 154 -3.70 3.75 -4.76
N SER A 155 -4.26 4.54 -3.87
CA SER A 155 -3.48 5.39 -2.96
C SER A 155 -3.76 5.01 -1.52
N ILE A 156 -2.70 4.91 -0.73
CA ILE A 156 -2.75 4.94 0.73
C ILE A 156 -2.24 6.32 1.13
N PRO A 157 -3.13 7.23 1.55
CA PRO A 157 -2.79 8.62 1.78
C PRO A 157 -1.59 8.80 2.72
N GLY A 158 -0.64 9.66 2.33
CA GLY A 158 0.57 9.94 3.08
C GLY A 158 1.62 8.81 3.10
N VAL A 159 1.37 7.70 2.42
CA VAL A 159 2.26 6.53 2.42
C VAL A 159 2.73 6.17 1.02
N VAL A 160 1.80 5.87 0.11
CA VAL A 160 2.11 5.41 -1.24
C VAL A 160 0.93 5.55 -2.19
N ALA A 161 1.23 5.85 -3.45
CA ALA A 161 0.33 5.64 -4.57
C ALA A 161 0.95 4.61 -5.52
N ILE A 162 0.16 3.65 -5.95
CA ILE A 162 0.58 2.66 -6.94
C ILE A 162 -0.33 2.71 -8.15
N ALA A 163 0.27 2.80 -9.33
CA ALA A 163 -0.42 2.62 -10.59
C ALA A 163 -0.50 1.14 -10.93
N THR A 164 -1.70 0.71 -11.31
CA THR A 164 -1.96 -0.65 -11.75
C THR A 164 -1.94 -0.75 -13.28
N ILE A 165 -2.41 -1.88 -13.78
CA ILE A 165 -2.68 -2.09 -15.20
C ILE A 165 -3.83 -1.20 -15.68
N TYR A 166 -3.92 -1.05 -17.00
CA TYR A 166 -5.08 -0.46 -17.66
C TYR A 166 -6.36 -1.27 -17.34
N ILE A 167 -7.41 -0.55 -16.90
CA ILE A 167 -8.75 -1.12 -16.73
C ILE A 167 -9.63 -0.56 -17.85
N PRO A 168 -10.32 -1.41 -18.64
CA PRO A 168 -11.21 -0.97 -19.70
C PRO A 168 -12.29 -0.01 -19.18
N LYS A 169 -12.59 1.04 -19.94
CA LYS A 169 -13.51 2.11 -19.53
C LYS A 169 -14.91 1.61 -19.16
N HIS A 170 -15.40 0.56 -19.84
CA HIS A 170 -16.71 -0.03 -19.56
C HIS A 170 -16.79 -0.75 -18.19
N LEU A 171 -15.63 -1.05 -17.57
CA LEU A 171 -15.54 -1.60 -16.22
C LEU A 171 -15.35 -0.51 -15.14
N LEU A 172 -15.52 0.76 -15.48
CA LEU A 172 -15.33 1.87 -14.58
C LEU A 172 -16.61 2.68 -14.46
N ALA A 173 -17.07 2.91 -13.24
CA ALA A 173 -18.15 3.84 -12.92
C ALA A 173 -17.58 5.10 -12.26
N PRO A 174 -18.00 6.31 -12.70
CA PRO A 174 -17.66 7.53 -11.98
C PRO A 174 -18.20 7.49 -10.55
N THR A 175 -17.43 7.94 -9.59
CA THR A 175 -17.90 8.17 -8.23
C THR A 175 -17.93 9.67 -7.95
N PRO A 176 -18.88 10.16 -7.12
CA PRO A 176 -18.86 11.56 -6.71
C PRO A 176 -17.50 11.89 -6.12
N GLN A 177 -16.89 12.99 -6.61
CA GLN A 177 -15.66 13.49 -6.05
C GLN A 177 -15.96 14.08 -4.67
N SER A 178 -15.65 13.36 -3.61
CA SER A 178 -15.39 14.00 -2.33
C SER A 178 -13.93 14.39 -2.34
N PRO A 179 -13.59 15.67 -2.18
CA PRO A 179 -12.19 16.06 -2.06
C PRO A 179 -11.58 15.32 -0.86
N PRO A 180 -10.36 14.80 -0.99
CA PRO A 180 -9.74 13.94 0.03
C PRO A 180 -9.37 14.66 1.34
N TRP A 181 -9.81 15.92 1.54
CA TRP A 181 -9.48 16.79 2.69
C TRP A 181 -10.68 17.57 3.27
N LEU A 182 -11.87 17.00 3.21
CA LEU A 182 -12.98 17.47 4.05
C LEU A 182 -13.30 16.49 5.15
#